data_e0c4722d57f545420cc7e814b44edd9e
#
_entry.id   e0c4722d57f545420cc7e814b44edd9e
#
_cell.length_a   1.000
_cell.length_b   1.000
_cell.length_c   1.000
_cell.angle_alpha   90.00
_cell.angle_beta   90.00
_cell.angle_gamma   90.00
#
_symmetry.space_group_name_H-M   'P 1'
#
loop_
_entity.id
_entity.type
_entity.pdbx_description
1 polymer ?
#
loop_
_entity_poly.entity_id
_entity_poly.type
_entity_poly.pdbx_seq_one_letter_code
_entity_poly.pdbx_strand_id
1 'polypeptide(L)'
;MGNVLIRFDPELFMDRYSLTGEDRKLIRNEVFRSVEWIMLDRGVIDEEIAEQRILPLLPERLHGAARGLIEKWDDPIVPVEGMLELLQALKAKGYRLYLLSNAATRQPIYWARAEASKLMDGVLISAEVKLLKPDPQIYRTFL
;
A
#
# COMPACT_ATOMS: atom_id res chain seq x y z
N MET A 1 3.03 -5.73 -4.97
CA MET A 1 3.39 -6.02 -3.56
C MET A 1 2.17 -6.43 -2.77
N GLY A 2 1.16 -5.58 -2.65
CA GLY A 2 -0.11 -5.93 -2.01
C GLY A 2 -0.75 -7.16 -2.63
N ASN A 3 -1.25 -8.07 -1.78
CA ASN A 3 -1.83 -9.37 -2.12
C ASN A 3 -0.94 -10.32 -2.95
N VAL A 4 0.37 -10.06 -2.94
CA VAL A 4 1.40 -10.96 -3.46
C VAL A 4 2.43 -11.27 -2.38
N LEU A 5 3.04 -10.25 -1.78
CA LEU A 5 4.08 -10.41 -0.75
C LEU A 5 3.57 -10.02 0.65
N ILE A 6 2.68 -9.03 0.72
CA ILE A 6 1.99 -8.62 1.94
C ILE A 6 0.49 -8.54 1.66
N ARG A 7 -0.32 -8.79 2.68
CA ARG A 7 -1.77 -8.61 2.57
C ARG A 7 -2.10 -7.12 2.47
N PHE A 8 -2.98 -6.79 1.53
CA PHE A 8 -3.63 -5.50 1.46
C PHE A 8 -5.13 -5.75 1.53
N ASP A 9 -5.68 -5.67 2.71
CA ASP A 9 -7.09 -5.94 2.98
C ASP A 9 -7.67 -4.82 3.86
N PRO A 10 -8.43 -3.88 3.27
CA PRO A 10 -9.08 -2.82 4.03
C PRO A 10 -9.93 -3.29 5.21
N GLU A 11 -10.59 -4.45 5.10
CA GLU A 11 -11.41 -4.98 6.20
C GLU A 11 -10.54 -5.33 7.41
N LEU A 12 -9.41 -6.00 7.17
CA LEU A 12 -8.45 -6.32 8.21
C LEU A 12 -7.88 -5.04 8.87
N PHE A 13 -7.59 -4.01 8.07
CA PHE A 13 -7.07 -2.76 8.62
C PHE A 13 -8.11 -2.03 9.45
N MET A 14 -9.38 -2.10 9.07
CA MET A 14 -10.50 -1.50 9.81
C MET A 14 -10.83 -2.24 11.11
N ASP A 15 -10.40 -3.49 11.30
CA ASP A 15 -10.63 -4.25 12.55
C ASP A 15 -9.99 -3.62 13.78
N ARG A 16 -9.01 -2.72 13.59
CA ARG A 16 -8.39 -1.95 14.67
C ARG A 16 -9.29 -0.88 15.27
N TYR A 17 -10.40 -0.57 14.61
CA TYR A 17 -11.33 0.49 14.98
C TYR A 17 -12.72 -0.10 15.25
N SER A 18 -13.42 0.44 16.25
CA SER A 18 -14.81 0.04 16.57
C SER A 18 -15.78 0.67 15.58
N LEU A 19 -15.83 0.14 14.36
CA LEU A 19 -16.64 0.64 13.27
C LEU A 19 -17.89 -0.21 13.06
N THR A 20 -19.04 0.44 12.86
CA THR A 20 -20.29 -0.23 12.42
C THR A 20 -20.14 -0.69 10.95
N GLY A 21 -21.09 -1.49 10.45
CA GLY A 21 -21.11 -1.89 9.03
C GLY A 21 -21.21 -0.71 8.07
N GLU A 22 -22.00 0.31 8.40
CA GLU A 22 -22.13 1.54 7.60
C GLU A 22 -20.85 2.39 7.66
N ASP A 23 -20.20 2.50 8.82
CA ASP A 23 -18.94 3.20 8.97
C ASP A 23 -17.82 2.56 8.13
N ARG A 24 -17.74 1.22 8.13
CA ARG A 24 -16.80 0.47 7.29
C ARG A 24 -17.04 0.73 5.80
N LYS A 25 -18.31 0.79 5.39
CA LYS A 25 -18.66 1.10 4.00
C LYS A 25 -18.21 2.50 3.60
N LEU A 26 -18.42 3.49 4.47
CA LEU A 26 -17.95 4.87 4.23
C LEU A 26 -16.42 4.91 4.12
N ILE A 27 -15.70 4.37 5.09
CA ILE A 27 -14.23 4.32 5.07
C ILE A 27 -13.71 3.59 3.83
N ARG A 28 -14.30 2.45 3.48
CA ARG A 28 -13.89 1.71 2.28
C ARG A 28 -14.02 2.55 1.02
N ASN A 29 -15.12 3.28 0.87
CA ASN A 29 -15.39 4.08 -0.32
C ASN A 29 -14.56 5.36 -0.36
N GLU A 30 -14.58 6.13 0.74
CA GLU A 30 -13.99 7.47 0.78
C GLU A 30 -12.48 7.46 1.04
N VAL A 31 -11.92 6.38 1.60
CA VAL A 31 -10.47 6.25 1.82
C VAL A 31 -9.87 5.30 0.77
N PHE A 32 -10.14 4.00 0.87
CA PHE A 32 -9.42 2.98 0.09
C PHE A 32 -9.78 2.93 -1.40
N ARG A 33 -10.99 3.37 -1.78
CA ARG A 33 -11.46 3.44 -3.17
C ARG A 33 -11.48 4.87 -3.73
N SER A 34 -10.92 5.81 -3.01
CA SER A 34 -10.88 7.22 -3.42
C SER A 34 -9.87 7.46 -4.55
N VAL A 35 -10.07 8.55 -5.25
CA VAL A 35 -9.08 9.05 -6.21
C VAL A 35 -7.80 9.48 -5.47
N GLU A 36 -7.91 9.97 -4.24
CA GLU A 36 -6.79 10.36 -3.38
C GLU A 36 -5.87 9.18 -3.10
N TRP A 37 -6.41 7.98 -2.87
CA TRP A 37 -5.59 6.77 -2.71
C TRP A 37 -4.75 6.47 -3.96
N ILE A 38 -5.37 6.60 -5.14
CA ILE A 38 -4.66 6.44 -6.42
C ILE A 38 -3.61 7.54 -6.61
N MET A 39 -3.90 8.78 -6.18
CA MET A 39 -2.96 9.90 -6.24
C MET A 39 -1.78 9.73 -5.28
N LEU A 40 -1.99 9.15 -4.08
CA LEU A 40 -0.93 8.73 -3.16
C LEU A 40 -0.02 7.70 -3.83
N ASP A 41 -0.60 6.64 -4.40
CA ASP A 41 0.16 5.60 -5.12
C ASP A 41 0.91 6.15 -6.34
N ARG A 42 0.39 7.19 -6.96
CA ARG A 42 1.08 7.91 -8.05
C ARG A 42 2.14 8.87 -7.51
N GLY A 43 2.13 9.20 -6.22
CA GLY A 43 3.06 10.13 -5.60
C GLY A 43 2.86 11.60 -6.01
N VAL A 44 1.64 11.99 -6.40
CA VAL A 44 1.29 13.36 -6.77
C VAL A 44 0.63 14.15 -5.65
N ILE A 45 0.24 13.48 -4.58
CA ILE A 45 -0.15 14.05 -3.28
C ILE A 45 0.54 13.27 -2.16
N ASP A 46 0.59 13.86 -0.99
CA ASP A 46 0.99 13.22 0.27
C ASP A 46 -0.23 12.90 1.16
N GLU A 47 0.03 12.29 2.30
CA GLU A 47 -0.99 11.89 3.27
C GLU A 47 -1.73 13.11 3.84
N GLU A 48 -1.05 14.23 4.07
CA GLU A 48 -1.67 15.45 4.58
C GLU A 48 -2.70 16.01 3.59
N ILE A 49 -2.35 16.08 2.31
CA ILE A 49 -3.28 16.52 1.26
C ILE A 49 -4.44 15.52 1.12
N ALA A 50 -4.18 14.23 1.20
CA ALA A 50 -5.23 13.21 1.16
C ALA A 50 -6.21 13.38 2.32
N GLU A 51 -5.74 13.60 3.55
CA GLU A 51 -6.59 13.88 4.70
C GLU A 51 -7.44 15.13 4.52
N GLN A 52 -6.84 16.24 4.10
CA GLN A 52 -7.57 17.49 3.86
C GLN A 52 -8.74 17.33 2.87
N ARG A 53 -8.62 16.39 1.92
CA ARG A 53 -9.66 16.12 0.91
C ARG A 53 -10.67 15.07 1.34
N ILE A 54 -10.24 14.05 2.07
CA ILE A 54 -11.08 12.91 2.46
C ILE A 54 -11.91 13.22 3.72
N LEU A 55 -11.31 13.81 4.76
CA LEU A 55 -11.99 13.99 6.03
C LEU A 55 -13.29 14.80 5.92
N PRO A 56 -13.40 15.87 5.12
CA PRO A 56 -14.66 16.57 4.94
C PRO A 56 -15.81 15.75 4.34
N LEU A 57 -15.50 14.62 3.69
CA LEU A 57 -16.49 13.70 3.11
C LEU A 57 -17.04 12.69 4.14
N LEU A 58 -16.43 12.62 5.32
CA LEU A 58 -16.75 11.67 6.37
C LEU A 58 -17.37 12.38 7.58
N PRO A 59 -18.28 11.71 8.30
CA PRO A 59 -18.72 12.20 9.62
C PRO A 59 -17.52 12.36 10.57
N GLU A 60 -17.54 13.40 11.41
CA GLU A 60 -16.45 13.74 12.33
C GLU A 60 -15.99 12.56 13.20
N ARG A 61 -16.94 11.72 13.64
CA ARG A 61 -16.64 10.50 14.42
C ARG A 61 -15.72 9.52 13.72
N LEU A 62 -15.59 9.58 12.40
CA LEU A 62 -14.73 8.70 11.58
C LEU A 62 -13.37 9.31 11.26
N HIS A 63 -13.15 10.60 11.56
CA HIS A 63 -11.91 11.30 11.20
C HIS A 63 -10.67 10.62 11.83
N GLY A 64 -10.77 10.19 13.09
CA GLY A 64 -9.66 9.49 13.77
C GLY A 64 -9.28 8.18 13.09
N ALA A 65 -10.29 7.37 12.72
CA ALA A 65 -10.07 6.10 12.02
C ALA A 65 -9.53 6.34 10.60
N ALA A 66 -10.12 7.28 9.85
CA ALA A 66 -9.69 7.61 8.49
C ALA A 66 -8.23 8.09 8.46
N ARG A 67 -7.86 9.01 9.35
CA ARG A 67 -6.48 9.51 9.49
C ARG A 67 -5.50 8.38 9.80
N GLY A 68 -5.82 7.55 10.79
CA GLY A 68 -4.96 6.42 11.15
C GLY A 68 -4.80 5.40 10.01
N LEU A 69 -5.83 5.21 9.18
CA LEU A 69 -5.76 4.33 8.01
C LEU A 69 -4.98 4.96 6.85
N ILE A 70 -5.06 6.25 6.63
CA ILE A 70 -4.26 6.96 5.62
C ILE A 70 -2.78 6.93 6.02
N GLU A 71 -2.46 7.24 7.27
CA GLU A 71 -1.08 7.35 7.75
C GLU A 71 -0.41 6.01 8.04
N LYS A 72 -1.16 5.01 8.54
CA LYS A 72 -0.60 3.78 9.15
C LYS A 72 -1.43 2.53 8.86
N TRP A 73 -1.99 2.39 7.65
CA TRP A 73 -2.70 1.15 7.29
C TRP A 73 -1.80 -0.09 7.42
N ASP A 74 -0.51 0.10 7.22
CA ASP A 74 0.56 -0.90 7.17
C ASP A 74 1.03 -1.42 8.55
N ASP A 75 0.37 -1.08 9.63
CA ASP A 75 0.75 -1.51 10.97
C ASP A 75 -0.35 -2.37 11.62
N PRO A 76 -0.12 -3.69 11.82
CA PRO A 76 1.06 -4.47 11.43
C PRO A 76 1.07 -4.89 9.95
N ILE A 77 2.26 -5.10 9.39
CA ILE A 77 2.40 -5.78 8.09
C ILE A 77 2.08 -7.26 8.27
N VAL A 78 1.22 -7.78 7.39
CA VAL A 78 0.87 -9.20 7.35
C VAL A 78 1.44 -9.82 6.08
N PRO A 79 2.46 -10.70 6.16
CA PRO A 79 3.01 -11.40 4.99
C PRO A 79 1.97 -12.33 4.36
N VAL A 80 2.10 -12.56 3.06
CA VAL A 80 1.39 -13.64 2.38
C VAL A 80 2.15 -14.94 2.65
N GLU A 81 1.44 -15.93 3.18
CA GLU A 81 2.00 -17.23 3.55
C GLU A 81 2.67 -17.93 2.37
N GLY A 82 3.82 -18.57 2.61
CA GLY A 82 4.59 -19.30 1.60
C GLY A 82 5.40 -18.41 0.63
N MET A 83 5.19 -17.10 0.61
CA MET A 83 5.90 -16.23 -0.33
C MET A 83 7.36 -16.00 0.06
N LEU A 84 7.67 -15.90 1.34
CA LEU A 84 9.05 -15.75 1.79
C LEU A 84 9.90 -16.99 1.40
N GLU A 85 9.38 -18.17 1.64
CA GLU A 85 10.02 -19.44 1.29
C GLU A 85 10.21 -19.57 -0.23
N LEU A 86 9.22 -19.17 -1.01
CA LEU A 86 9.32 -19.14 -2.47
C LEU A 86 10.44 -18.20 -2.95
N LEU A 87 10.51 -16.98 -2.41
CA LEU A 87 11.55 -16.01 -2.76
C LEU A 87 12.94 -16.53 -2.38
N GLN A 88 13.08 -17.13 -1.20
CA GLN A 88 14.34 -17.76 -0.75
C GLN A 88 14.75 -18.89 -1.69
N ALA A 89 13.83 -19.74 -2.11
CA ALA A 89 14.10 -20.82 -3.05
C ALA A 89 14.54 -20.30 -4.42
N LEU A 90 13.95 -19.21 -4.91
CA LEU A 90 14.36 -18.56 -6.16
C LEU A 90 15.77 -17.96 -6.03
N LYS A 91 16.09 -17.28 -4.93
CA LYS A 91 17.44 -16.77 -4.66
C LYS A 91 18.47 -17.88 -4.62
N ALA A 92 18.16 -19.00 -3.95
CA ALA A 92 19.06 -20.15 -3.88
C ALA A 92 19.35 -20.78 -5.26
N LYS A 93 18.44 -20.62 -6.22
CA LYS A 93 18.61 -21.03 -7.62
C LYS A 93 19.35 -19.98 -8.47
N GLY A 94 19.79 -18.87 -7.89
CA GLY A 94 20.52 -17.81 -8.58
C GLY A 94 19.66 -16.78 -9.31
N TYR A 95 18.34 -16.77 -9.11
CA TYR A 95 17.48 -15.73 -9.70
C TYR A 95 17.69 -14.39 -9.00
N ARG A 96 17.66 -13.31 -9.78
CA ARG A 96 17.53 -11.95 -9.27
C ARG A 96 16.06 -11.60 -9.10
N LEU A 97 15.72 -10.96 -7.99
CA LEU A 97 14.36 -10.63 -7.63
C LEU A 97 14.16 -9.12 -7.62
N TYR A 98 13.14 -8.66 -8.32
CA TYR A 98 12.84 -7.24 -8.42
C TYR A 98 11.37 -6.98 -8.06
N LEU A 99 11.13 -5.89 -7.34
CA LEU A 99 9.78 -5.46 -6.96
C LEU A 99 9.34 -4.28 -7.83
N LEU A 100 8.22 -4.44 -8.54
CA LEU A 100 7.48 -3.35 -9.20
C LEU A 100 6.10 -3.22 -8.58
N SER A 101 5.81 -2.10 -7.93
CA SER A 101 4.56 -1.91 -7.19
C SER A 101 3.92 -0.55 -7.42
N ASN A 102 2.57 -0.50 -7.52
CA ASN A 102 1.84 0.71 -7.23
C ASN A 102 1.86 0.89 -5.71
N ALA A 103 2.49 1.94 -5.23
CA ALA A 103 2.65 2.23 -3.81
C ALA A 103 3.04 3.69 -3.59
N ALA A 104 2.53 4.28 -2.51
CA ALA A 104 2.83 5.64 -2.09
C ALA A 104 4.29 5.81 -1.60
N THR A 105 4.70 7.04 -1.43
CA THR A 105 6.07 7.42 -1.00
C THR A 105 6.47 6.82 0.36
N ARG A 106 5.52 6.40 1.20
CA ARG A 106 5.77 5.70 2.47
C ARG A 106 6.19 4.24 2.31
N GLN A 107 6.08 3.67 1.11
CA GLN A 107 6.38 2.24 0.88
C GLN A 107 7.76 1.82 1.41
N PRO A 108 8.86 2.53 1.23
CA PRO A 108 10.16 2.12 1.76
C PRO A 108 10.17 1.94 3.28
N ILE A 109 9.39 2.75 4.01
CA ILE A 109 9.33 2.72 5.49
C ILE A 109 8.72 1.40 5.98
N TYR A 110 7.56 1.01 5.46
CA TYR A 110 6.92 -0.23 5.89
C TYR A 110 7.51 -1.46 5.21
N TRP A 111 7.99 -1.33 3.98
CA TRP A 111 8.63 -2.43 3.26
C TRP A 111 9.91 -2.91 3.92
N ALA A 112 10.69 -2.00 4.51
CA ALA A 112 11.90 -2.34 5.26
C ALA A 112 11.63 -3.28 6.46
N ARG A 113 10.40 -3.31 6.99
CA ARG A 113 9.99 -4.22 8.07
C ARG A 113 9.64 -5.62 7.59
N ALA A 114 9.40 -5.81 6.31
CA ALA A 114 9.09 -7.11 5.71
C ALA A 114 10.38 -7.90 5.42
N GLU A 115 10.48 -9.15 5.89
CA GLU A 115 11.66 -10.00 5.63
C GLU A 115 11.93 -10.18 4.13
N ALA A 116 10.89 -10.23 3.31
CA ALA A 116 11.00 -10.32 1.86
C ALA A 116 11.78 -9.14 1.23
N SER A 117 11.83 -7.98 1.89
CA SER A 117 12.57 -6.82 1.40
C SER A 117 14.06 -7.09 1.22
N LYS A 118 14.63 -7.90 2.12
CA LYS A 118 16.06 -8.26 2.14
C LYS A 118 16.46 -9.15 0.96
N LEU A 119 15.51 -9.75 0.27
CA LEU A 119 15.75 -10.65 -0.86
C LEU A 119 15.71 -9.93 -2.22
N MET A 120 15.26 -8.67 -2.25
CA MET A 120 15.11 -7.91 -3.50
C MET A 120 16.46 -7.34 -3.96
N ASP A 121 16.75 -7.54 -5.23
CA ASP A 121 17.92 -6.95 -5.92
C ASP A 121 17.63 -5.55 -6.45
N GLY A 122 16.34 -5.18 -6.55
CA GLY A 122 15.90 -3.84 -6.89
C GLY A 122 14.41 -3.64 -6.62
N VAL A 123 14.02 -2.41 -6.41
CA VAL A 123 12.65 -1.98 -6.13
C VAL A 123 12.35 -0.74 -6.95
N LEU A 124 11.19 -0.71 -7.60
CA LEU A 124 10.62 0.48 -8.20
C LEU A 124 9.17 0.61 -7.74
N ILE A 125 8.83 1.75 -7.20
CA ILE A 125 7.45 2.09 -6.85
C ILE A 125 6.91 3.22 -7.74
N SER A 126 5.62 3.16 -8.00
CA SER A 126 4.90 4.13 -8.84
C SER A 126 5.08 5.57 -8.38
N ALA A 127 5.10 5.81 -7.06
CA ALA A 127 5.24 7.15 -6.50
C ALA A 127 6.57 7.83 -6.84
N GLU A 128 7.66 7.07 -7.04
CA GLU A 128 8.96 7.62 -7.41
C GLU A 128 9.00 8.13 -8.85
N VAL A 129 8.33 7.42 -9.76
CA VAL A 129 8.33 7.70 -11.19
C VAL A 129 7.08 8.40 -11.69
N LYS A 130 6.10 8.63 -10.82
CA LYS A 130 4.78 9.25 -11.14
C LYS A 130 3.97 8.48 -12.19
N LEU A 131 4.24 7.19 -12.33
CA LEU A 131 3.59 6.29 -13.28
C LEU A 131 2.92 5.15 -12.50
N LEU A 132 1.75 4.71 -12.96
CA LEU A 132 1.00 3.61 -12.34
C LEU A 132 0.98 2.41 -13.29
N LYS A 133 1.08 1.20 -12.75
CA LYS A 133 0.64 0.01 -13.50
C LYS A 133 -0.86 0.12 -13.78
N PRO A 134 -1.36 -0.21 -14.97
CA PRO A 134 -0.70 -0.95 -16.05
C PRO A 134 -0.11 -0.08 -17.18
N ASP A 135 0.22 1.20 -16.93
CA ASP A 135 0.84 2.03 -17.96
C ASP A 135 2.13 1.36 -18.49
N PRO A 136 2.25 1.15 -19.82
CA PRO A 136 3.44 0.53 -20.40
C PRO A 136 4.75 1.26 -20.09
N GLN A 137 4.68 2.56 -19.80
CA GLN A 137 5.87 3.36 -19.53
C GLN A 137 6.53 2.97 -18.20
N ILE A 138 5.76 2.56 -17.18
CA ILE A 138 6.36 2.12 -15.90
C ILE A 138 7.20 0.86 -16.09
N TYR A 139 6.76 -0.07 -16.97
CA TYR A 139 7.52 -1.29 -17.27
C TYR A 139 8.81 -0.99 -18.05
N ARG A 140 8.77 -0.03 -18.97
CA ARG A 140 9.98 0.41 -19.70
C ARG A 140 10.99 1.11 -18.78
N THR A 141 10.50 1.84 -17.77
CA THR A 141 11.35 2.49 -16.76
C THR A 141 12.00 1.46 -15.83
N PHE A 142 11.29 0.35 -15.58
CA PHE A 142 11.74 -0.71 -14.69
C PHE A 142 12.80 -1.63 -15.32
N LEU A 143 12.75 -1.86 -16.62
CA LEU A 143 13.67 -2.73 -17.37
C LEU A 143 14.96 -2.00 -17.77
#